data_e980fd745b5acef84a5c1a5455a4b875
#
_entry.id   e980fd745b5acef84a5c1a5455a4b875
#
_cell.length_a   1.000
_cell.length_b   1.000
_cell.length_c   1.000
_cell.angle_alpha   90.00
_cell.angle_beta   90.00
_cell.angle_gamma   90.00
#
_symmetry.space_group_name_H-M   'P 1'
#
loop_
_entity.id
_entity.type
_entity.pdbx_description
1 polymer ?
#
loop_
_entity_poly.entity_id
_entity_poly.type
_entity_poly.pdbx_seq_one_letter_code
_entity_poly.pdbx_strand_id
1 'polypeptide(L)'
;PSKTRNMVRRSLKDCDIRIISNIELIEDNGYDVLDKAYIRYKDKNCNPISRSTWEEAIRNDLKSEFWGVYIKETGKLIAYSKNSIGGLRVNYASMKSIPEYMNKHYPNYGLLYEMTRYYLKERKYRYVTDGYRSITEHSGIQDFLIKRFLFRKAYCRLTIYYKWWFGIAVRLLYPF
;
A
#
# COMPACT_ATOMS: atom_id res chain seq x y z
N PRO A 1 -18.96 -6.19 -5.38
CA PRO A 1 -19.65 -5.47 -6.47
C PRO A 1 -19.26 -6.03 -7.84
N SER A 2 -20.19 -6.12 -8.80
CA SER A 2 -19.93 -6.69 -10.14
C SER A 2 -18.82 -5.94 -10.88
N LYS A 3 -18.83 -4.62 -10.81
CA LYS A 3 -17.79 -3.77 -11.40
C LYS A 3 -16.38 -4.09 -10.87
N THR A 4 -16.23 -4.32 -9.57
CA THR A 4 -14.94 -4.71 -8.96
C THR A 4 -14.46 -6.06 -9.50
N ARG A 5 -15.36 -7.06 -9.59
CA ARG A 5 -15.01 -8.37 -10.14
C ARG A 5 -14.51 -8.30 -11.59
N ASN A 6 -15.14 -7.46 -12.40
CA ASN A 6 -14.73 -7.28 -13.79
C ASN A 6 -13.33 -6.63 -13.89
N MET A 7 -13.02 -5.64 -13.04
CA MET A 7 -11.71 -5.00 -13.00
C MET A 7 -10.62 -5.98 -12.52
N VAL A 8 -10.92 -6.79 -11.51
CA VAL A 8 -10.01 -7.87 -11.05
C VAL A 8 -9.75 -8.86 -12.19
N ARG A 9 -10.81 -9.37 -12.85
CA ARG A 9 -10.65 -10.31 -13.97
C ARG A 9 -9.80 -9.75 -15.11
N ARG A 10 -10.02 -8.47 -15.45
CA ARG A 10 -9.24 -7.80 -16.47
C ARG A 10 -7.78 -7.66 -16.06
N SER A 11 -7.52 -7.24 -14.83
CA SER A 11 -6.16 -7.15 -14.30
C SER A 11 -5.43 -8.51 -14.34
N LEU A 12 -6.08 -9.58 -13.87
CA LEU A 12 -5.50 -10.94 -13.89
C LEU A 12 -5.31 -11.49 -15.30
N LYS A 13 -6.11 -11.05 -16.26
CA LYS A 13 -5.93 -11.41 -17.68
C LYS A 13 -4.69 -10.73 -18.25
N ASP A 14 -4.56 -9.42 -18.03
CA ASP A 14 -3.56 -8.57 -18.68
C ASP A 14 -2.22 -8.56 -17.95
N CYS A 15 -2.21 -8.86 -16.64
CA CYS A 15 -1.03 -8.74 -15.79
C CYS A 15 -0.64 -10.06 -15.15
N ASP A 16 0.68 -10.22 -14.95
CA ASP A 16 1.29 -11.16 -14.03
C ASP A 16 1.48 -10.47 -12.68
N ILE A 17 0.97 -11.08 -11.61
CA ILE A 17 0.97 -10.51 -10.26
C ILE A 17 1.57 -11.51 -9.30
N ARG A 18 2.73 -11.19 -8.76
CA ARG A 18 3.51 -12.15 -7.98
C ARG A 18 4.34 -11.50 -6.87
N ILE A 19 4.78 -12.31 -5.93
CA ILE A 19 5.81 -11.93 -4.97
C ILE A 19 7.13 -11.78 -5.70
N ILE A 20 7.87 -10.74 -5.35
CA ILE A 20 9.20 -10.42 -5.90
C ILE A 20 10.19 -10.17 -4.77
N SER A 21 11.45 -10.36 -5.03
CA SER A 21 12.50 -9.98 -4.09
C SER A 21 12.72 -8.46 -4.10
N ASN A 22 13.37 -7.95 -3.04
CA ASN A 22 13.80 -6.55 -2.99
C ASN A 22 14.80 -6.21 -4.11
N ILE A 23 15.67 -7.15 -4.48
CA ILE A 23 16.63 -6.97 -5.58
C ILE A 23 15.88 -6.89 -6.91
N GLU A 24 14.97 -7.81 -7.19
CA GLU A 24 14.14 -7.81 -8.39
C GLU A 24 13.34 -6.51 -8.54
N LEU A 25 12.79 -5.97 -7.43
CA LEU A 25 12.09 -4.68 -7.46
C LEU A 25 13.01 -3.53 -7.92
N ILE A 26 14.28 -3.56 -7.51
CA ILE A 26 15.28 -2.56 -7.91
C ILE A 26 15.62 -2.72 -9.40
N GLU A 27 15.94 -3.95 -9.83
CA GLU A 27 16.34 -4.30 -11.19
C GLU A 27 15.22 -4.02 -12.21
N ASP A 28 13.98 -4.26 -11.84
CA ASP A 28 12.79 -4.03 -12.68
C ASP A 28 12.32 -2.56 -12.67
N ASN A 29 13.18 -1.64 -12.27
CA ASN A 29 12.89 -0.20 -12.23
C ASN A 29 11.72 0.19 -11.32
N GLY A 30 11.61 -0.41 -10.15
CA GLY A 30 10.59 -0.04 -9.15
C GLY A 30 10.63 1.43 -8.77
N TYR A 31 11.78 2.09 -8.84
CA TYR A 31 11.90 3.54 -8.64
C TYR A 31 11.12 4.34 -9.70
N ASP A 32 11.11 3.91 -10.96
CA ASP A 32 10.32 4.56 -12.02
C ASP A 32 8.81 4.51 -11.72
N VAL A 33 8.35 3.41 -11.14
CA VAL A 33 6.96 3.28 -10.67
C VAL A 33 6.68 4.25 -9.52
N LEU A 34 7.62 4.39 -8.57
CA LEU A 34 7.51 5.35 -7.47
C LEU A 34 7.43 6.78 -7.99
N ASP A 35 8.39 7.19 -8.81
CA ASP A 35 8.50 8.54 -9.34
C ASP A 35 7.24 8.94 -10.11
N LYS A 36 6.78 8.09 -11.02
CA LYS A 36 5.54 8.31 -11.77
C LYS A 36 4.29 8.34 -10.88
N ALA A 37 4.24 7.54 -9.83
CA ALA A 37 3.13 7.58 -8.88
C ALA A 37 3.04 8.94 -8.17
N TYR A 38 4.18 9.60 -7.91
CA TYR A 38 4.23 10.91 -7.26
C TYR A 38 3.75 12.06 -8.15
N ILE A 39 3.68 11.89 -9.46
CA ILE A 39 3.08 12.90 -10.36
C ILE A 39 1.67 13.30 -9.90
N ARG A 40 0.93 12.37 -9.30
CA ARG A 40 -0.41 12.63 -8.76
C ARG A 40 -0.42 13.50 -7.50
N TYR A 41 0.73 13.68 -6.84
CA TYR A 41 0.88 14.44 -5.61
C TYR A 41 1.54 15.81 -5.81
N LYS A 42 1.84 16.20 -7.07
CA LYS A 42 2.55 17.45 -7.39
C LYS A 42 1.94 18.69 -6.75
N ASP A 43 0.61 18.74 -6.60
CA ASP A 43 -0.09 19.86 -5.97
C ASP A 43 0.15 19.98 -4.45
N LYS A 44 0.87 19.01 -3.85
CA LYS A 44 1.06 18.92 -2.40
C LYS A 44 2.51 19.09 -1.95
N ASN A 45 3.40 19.62 -2.79
CA ASN A 45 4.85 19.71 -2.52
C ASN A 45 5.51 18.41 -2.05
N CYS A 46 4.98 17.27 -2.47
CA CYS A 46 5.53 15.95 -2.14
C CYS A 46 6.39 15.46 -3.30
N ASN A 47 7.70 15.47 -3.11
CA ASN A 47 8.64 14.83 -4.04
C ASN A 47 9.01 13.44 -3.56
N PRO A 48 9.25 12.48 -4.47
CA PRO A 48 9.83 11.20 -4.08
C PRO A 48 11.24 11.43 -3.50
N ILE A 49 11.67 10.53 -2.62
CA ILE A 49 13.06 10.47 -2.18
C ILE A 49 13.98 10.18 -3.38
N SER A 50 15.28 10.46 -3.27
CA SER A 50 16.22 10.18 -4.35
C SER A 50 16.25 8.68 -4.68
N ARG A 51 16.62 8.35 -5.93
CA ARG A 51 16.75 6.95 -6.36
C ARG A 51 17.72 6.18 -5.47
N SER A 52 18.88 6.74 -5.16
CA SER A 52 19.89 6.08 -4.33
C SER A 52 19.37 5.79 -2.91
N THR A 53 18.70 6.76 -2.29
CA THR A 53 18.09 6.58 -0.97
C THR A 53 16.98 5.52 -0.98
N TRP A 54 16.19 5.49 -2.06
CA TRP A 54 15.12 4.50 -2.20
C TRP A 54 15.70 3.08 -2.39
N GLU A 55 16.69 2.92 -3.26
CA GLU A 55 17.34 1.63 -3.51
C GLU A 55 18.03 1.09 -2.25
N GLU A 56 18.71 1.95 -1.49
CA GLU A 56 19.30 1.58 -0.21
C GLU A 56 18.23 1.12 0.79
N ALA A 57 17.13 1.87 0.90
CA ALA A 57 16.02 1.52 1.79
C ALA A 57 15.35 0.19 1.41
N ILE A 58 15.18 -0.09 0.10
CA ILE A 58 14.63 -1.36 -0.39
C ILE A 58 15.62 -2.50 -0.14
N ARG A 59 16.90 -2.32 -0.46
CA ARG A 59 17.95 -3.34 -0.30
C ARG A 59 18.09 -3.79 1.15
N ASN A 60 17.97 -2.88 2.09
CA ASN A 60 18.12 -3.13 3.53
C ASN A 60 16.79 -3.60 4.20
N ASP A 61 15.69 -3.65 3.48
CA ASP A 61 14.41 -4.07 4.04
C ASP A 61 14.25 -5.59 4.01
N LEU A 62 14.66 -6.23 5.11
CA LEU A 62 14.56 -7.66 5.31
C LEU A 62 13.25 -8.13 5.98
N LYS A 63 12.35 -7.19 6.32
CA LYS A 63 11.12 -7.47 7.09
C LYS A 63 9.85 -7.36 6.26
N SER A 64 9.95 -6.84 5.05
CA SER A 64 8.80 -6.66 4.17
C SER A 64 8.78 -7.70 3.05
N GLU A 65 7.59 -8.06 2.63
CA GLU A 65 7.36 -8.80 1.38
C GLU A 65 6.93 -7.82 0.30
N PHE A 66 7.51 -7.98 -0.89
CA PHE A 66 7.18 -7.15 -2.04
C PHE A 66 6.35 -7.92 -3.06
N TRP A 67 5.42 -7.22 -3.68
CA TRP A 67 4.62 -7.74 -4.78
C TRP A 67 4.77 -6.83 -5.99
N GLY A 68 4.94 -7.44 -7.16
CA GLY A 68 5.00 -6.76 -8.45
C GLY A 68 3.78 -7.06 -9.31
N VAL A 69 3.41 -6.09 -10.14
CA VAL A 69 2.40 -6.22 -11.19
C VAL A 69 3.06 -5.91 -12.52
N TYR A 70 3.15 -6.92 -13.37
CA TYR A 70 3.79 -6.85 -14.67
C TYR A 70 2.78 -6.98 -15.80
N ILE A 71 2.89 -6.19 -16.85
CA ILE A 71 2.12 -6.42 -18.07
C ILE A 71 2.64 -7.69 -18.74
N LYS A 72 1.78 -8.70 -18.93
CA LYS A 72 2.17 -10.00 -19.51
C LYS A 72 2.81 -9.87 -20.90
N GLU A 73 2.30 -8.96 -21.71
CA GLU A 73 2.76 -8.76 -23.09
C GLU A 73 4.18 -8.17 -23.17
N THR A 74 4.54 -7.28 -22.24
CA THR A 74 5.80 -6.52 -22.30
C THR A 74 6.78 -6.85 -21.18
N GLY A 75 6.36 -7.56 -20.15
CA GLY A 75 7.16 -7.78 -18.94
C GLY A 75 7.38 -6.53 -18.09
N LYS A 76 6.73 -5.41 -18.41
CA LYS A 76 6.96 -4.13 -17.72
C LYS A 76 6.31 -4.11 -16.36
N LEU A 77 7.06 -3.75 -15.31
CA LEU A 77 6.54 -3.46 -13.98
C LEU A 77 5.73 -2.15 -14.01
N ILE A 78 4.46 -2.22 -13.60
CA ILE A 78 3.53 -1.06 -13.61
C ILE A 78 2.98 -0.70 -12.25
N ALA A 79 3.11 -1.60 -11.27
CA ALA A 79 2.74 -1.34 -9.88
C ALA A 79 3.51 -2.28 -8.95
N TYR A 80 3.69 -1.85 -7.71
CA TYR A 80 4.21 -2.71 -6.65
C TYR A 80 3.58 -2.39 -5.31
N SER A 81 3.67 -3.35 -4.38
CA SER A 81 3.31 -3.16 -2.98
C SER A 81 4.46 -3.61 -2.08
N LYS A 82 4.63 -2.89 -0.98
CA LYS A 82 5.46 -3.25 0.16
C LYS A 82 4.54 -3.61 1.31
N ASN A 83 4.67 -4.82 1.84
CA ASN A 83 3.82 -5.36 2.88
C ASN A 83 4.64 -5.73 4.10
N SER A 84 4.33 -5.14 5.25
CA SER A 84 4.99 -5.48 6.51
C SER A 84 4.30 -6.67 7.16
N ILE A 85 5.10 -7.70 7.45
CA ILE A 85 4.62 -8.94 8.05
C ILE A 85 4.85 -8.88 9.56
N GLY A 86 3.81 -9.12 10.34
CA GLY A 86 3.95 -9.09 11.80
C GLY A 86 2.90 -9.91 12.53
N GLY A 87 3.34 -10.94 13.27
CA GLY A 87 2.48 -11.79 14.08
C GLY A 87 1.35 -12.41 13.25
N LEU A 88 0.10 -12.07 13.58
CA LEU A 88 -1.09 -12.62 12.92
C LEU A 88 -1.63 -11.72 11.79
N ARG A 89 -0.93 -10.65 11.44
CA ARG A 89 -1.41 -9.64 10.50
C ARG A 89 -0.40 -9.32 9.40
N VAL A 90 -0.92 -8.86 8.28
CA VAL A 90 -0.14 -8.25 7.21
C VAL A 90 -0.62 -6.82 7.01
N ASN A 91 0.31 -5.86 7.02
CA ASN A 91 0.02 -4.47 6.77
C ASN A 91 0.45 -4.09 5.34
N TYR A 92 -0.47 -3.59 4.54
CA TYR A 92 -0.20 -3.02 3.22
C TYR A 92 0.43 -1.64 3.39
N ALA A 93 1.72 -1.61 3.71
CA ALA A 93 2.43 -0.40 4.13
C ALA A 93 2.56 0.64 3.02
N SER A 94 2.72 0.21 1.77
CA SER A 94 2.81 1.11 0.62
C SER A 94 2.36 0.40 -0.65
N MET A 95 1.57 1.10 -1.46
CA MET A 95 1.18 0.66 -2.80
C MET A 95 1.45 1.79 -3.80
N LYS A 96 2.19 1.49 -4.86
CA LYS A 96 2.55 2.45 -5.91
C LYS A 96 2.15 1.90 -7.26
N SER A 97 1.61 2.77 -8.12
CA SER A 97 1.18 2.38 -9.47
C SER A 97 1.36 3.54 -10.41
N ILE A 98 1.78 3.24 -11.62
CA ILE A 98 1.90 4.21 -12.69
C ILE A 98 0.50 4.68 -13.11
N PRO A 99 0.18 5.98 -13.03
CA PRO A 99 -1.17 6.50 -13.28
C PRO A 99 -1.77 6.13 -14.65
N GLU A 100 -0.94 6.11 -15.67
CA GLU A 100 -1.27 5.79 -17.05
C GLU A 100 -1.94 4.40 -17.20
N TYR A 101 -1.50 3.42 -16.40
CA TYR A 101 -2.01 2.04 -16.46
C TYR A 101 -3.21 1.78 -15.56
N MET A 102 -3.56 2.71 -14.67
CA MET A 102 -4.60 2.46 -13.65
C MET A 102 -5.98 2.17 -14.24
N ASN A 103 -6.35 2.86 -15.33
CA ASN A 103 -7.63 2.70 -16.00
C ASN A 103 -7.59 1.70 -17.17
N LYS A 104 -6.40 1.31 -17.61
CA LYS A 104 -6.19 0.37 -18.72
C LYS A 104 -6.11 -1.08 -18.24
N HIS A 105 -5.27 -1.34 -17.25
CA HIS A 105 -4.97 -2.69 -16.75
C HIS A 105 -5.46 -2.93 -15.31
N TYR A 106 -5.96 -1.90 -14.61
CA TYR A 106 -6.48 -1.99 -13.25
C TYR A 106 -5.51 -2.65 -12.24
N PRO A 107 -4.20 -2.32 -12.22
CA PRO A 107 -3.19 -3.04 -11.45
C PRO A 107 -3.54 -3.15 -9.97
N ASN A 108 -4.07 -2.09 -9.35
CA ASN A 108 -4.42 -2.10 -7.93
C ASN A 108 -5.56 -3.08 -7.59
N TYR A 109 -6.45 -3.36 -8.54
CA TYR A 109 -7.53 -4.33 -8.31
C TYR A 109 -7.01 -5.76 -8.29
N GLY A 110 -6.15 -6.12 -9.23
CA GLY A 110 -5.53 -7.44 -9.27
C GLY A 110 -4.57 -7.64 -8.09
N LEU A 111 -3.72 -6.65 -7.82
CA LEU A 111 -2.75 -6.69 -6.73
C LEU A 111 -3.43 -6.93 -5.36
N LEU A 112 -4.44 -6.12 -5.02
CA LEU A 112 -5.18 -6.30 -3.77
C LEU A 112 -5.91 -7.64 -3.69
N TYR A 113 -6.47 -8.11 -4.80
CA TYR A 113 -7.14 -9.40 -4.85
C TYR A 113 -6.14 -10.55 -4.57
N GLU A 114 -5.02 -10.60 -5.30
CA GLU A 114 -4.01 -11.65 -5.14
C GLU A 114 -3.33 -11.61 -3.77
N MET A 115 -2.91 -10.45 -3.28
CA MET A 115 -2.34 -10.31 -1.95
C MET A 115 -3.31 -10.76 -0.86
N THR A 116 -4.58 -10.32 -0.93
CA THR A 116 -5.59 -10.68 0.07
C THR A 116 -5.87 -12.19 0.04
N ARG A 117 -5.99 -12.79 -1.16
CA ARG A 117 -6.18 -14.21 -1.33
C ARG A 117 -5.01 -15.01 -0.76
N TYR A 118 -3.78 -14.64 -1.12
CA TYR A 118 -2.56 -15.28 -0.66
C TYR A 118 -2.41 -15.22 0.86
N TYR A 119 -2.47 -14.02 1.44
CA TYR A 119 -2.26 -13.89 2.87
C TYR A 119 -3.35 -14.54 3.71
N LEU A 120 -4.62 -14.39 3.36
CA LEU A 120 -5.72 -14.92 4.16
C LEU A 120 -5.98 -16.40 3.89
N LYS A 121 -5.90 -16.87 2.63
CA LYS A 121 -6.26 -18.24 2.28
C LYS A 121 -5.07 -19.20 2.28
N GLU A 122 -3.92 -18.78 1.76
CA GLU A 122 -2.75 -19.66 1.64
C GLU A 122 -1.85 -19.58 2.88
N ARG A 123 -1.46 -18.35 3.29
CA ARG A 123 -0.59 -18.13 4.45
C ARG A 123 -1.33 -18.14 5.79
N LYS A 124 -2.69 -18.15 5.77
CA LYS A 124 -3.55 -18.24 6.96
C LYS A 124 -3.35 -17.11 7.98
N TYR A 125 -2.92 -15.93 7.53
CA TYR A 125 -2.92 -14.77 8.41
C TYR A 125 -4.35 -14.44 8.86
N ARG A 126 -4.48 -13.97 10.10
CA ARG A 126 -5.79 -13.71 10.69
C ARG A 126 -6.51 -12.53 10.02
N TYR A 127 -5.75 -11.51 9.61
CA TYR A 127 -6.28 -10.35 8.90
C TYR A 127 -5.19 -9.60 8.12
N VAL A 128 -5.64 -8.81 7.16
CA VAL A 128 -4.85 -7.84 6.43
C VAL A 128 -5.35 -6.44 6.73
N THR A 129 -4.48 -5.46 6.74
CA THR A 129 -4.80 -4.07 7.11
C THR A 129 -4.03 -3.08 6.23
N ASP A 130 -4.60 -1.90 6.06
CA ASP A 130 -3.95 -0.73 5.45
C ASP A 130 -3.30 0.20 6.50
N GLY A 131 -3.12 -0.32 7.72
CA GLY A 131 -2.54 0.44 8.81
C GLY A 131 -3.53 1.38 9.51
N TYR A 132 -2.96 2.37 10.20
CA TYR A 132 -3.73 3.38 10.90
C TYR A 132 -4.09 4.53 9.97
N ARG A 133 -5.22 5.19 10.24
CA ARG A 133 -5.58 6.40 9.52
C ARG A 133 -4.49 7.46 9.71
N SER A 134 -4.00 8.01 8.60
CA SER A 134 -3.09 9.15 8.66
C SER A 134 -3.78 10.38 9.24
N ILE A 135 -3.07 11.18 10.02
CA ILE A 135 -3.53 12.48 10.51
C ILE A 135 -3.70 13.44 9.32
N THR A 136 -2.91 13.27 8.27
CA THR A 136 -3.07 13.98 7.01
C THR A 136 -4.08 13.25 6.13
N GLU A 137 -4.98 13.99 5.46
CA GLU A 137 -6.10 13.47 4.69
C GLU A 137 -5.68 12.67 3.43
N HIS A 138 -5.16 11.48 3.61
CA HIS A 138 -4.94 10.52 2.52
C HIS A 138 -5.93 9.35 2.60
N SER A 139 -7.22 9.67 2.72
CA SER A 139 -8.30 8.68 2.85
C SER A 139 -8.61 7.90 1.57
N GLY A 140 -8.06 8.29 0.43
CA GLY A 140 -8.42 7.70 -0.88
C GLY A 140 -8.23 6.19 -0.96
N ILE A 141 -7.15 5.64 -0.40
CA ILE A 141 -6.92 4.20 -0.39
C ILE A 141 -7.89 3.48 0.56
N GLN A 142 -8.15 4.03 1.73
CA GLN A 142 -9.07 3.42 2.70
C GLN A 142 -10.50 3.38 2.16
N ASP A 143 -10.95 4.46 1.55
CA ASP A 143 -12.25 4.50 0.85
C ASP A 143 -12.32 3.48 -0.28
N PHE A 144 -11.26 3.34 -1.04
CA PHE A 144 -11.17 2.34 -2.09
C PHE A 144 -11.29 0.91 -1.55
N LEU A 145 -10.56 0.59 -0.48
CA LEU A 145 -10.61 -0.72 0.18
C LEU A 145 -12.01 -1.02 0.73
N ILE A 146 -12.63 -0.06 1.40
CA ILE A 146 -13.97 -0.21 1.96
C ILE A 146 -15.02 -0.38 0.84
N LYS A 147 -15.03 0.52 -0.13
CA LYS A 147 -16.07 0.55 -1.18
C LYS A 147 -15.91 -0.58 -2.21
N ARG A 148 -14.70 -1.03 -2.49
CA ARG A 148 -14.40 -2.00 -3.56
C ARG A 148 -14.11 -3.40 -3.06
N PHE A 149 -13.41 -3.54 -1.94
CA PHE A 149 -12.97 -4.81 -1.39
C PHE A 149 -13.66 -5.20 -0.07
N LEU A 150 -14.64 -4.39 0.38
CA LEU A 150 -15.45 -4.65 1.58
C LEU A 150 -14.62 -4.74 2.86
N PHE A 151 -13.51 -4.02 2.92
CA PHE A 151 -12.76 -3.86 4.16
C PHE A 151 -13.62 -3.19 5.22
N ARG A 152 -13.43 -3.55 6.47
CA ARG A 152 -14.15 -2.99 7.60
C ARG A 152 -13.26 -2.01 8.36
N LYS A 153 -13.85 -0.93 8.85
CA LYS A 153 -13.16 -0.04 9.80
C LYS A 153 -12.98 -0.79 11.12
N ALA A 154 -11.73 -0.88 11.58
CA ALA A 154 -11.42 -1.36 12.91
C ALA A 154 -11.22 -0.13 13.80
N TYR A 155 -12.15 0.10 14.71
CA TYR A 155 -12.02 1.19 15.68
C TYR A 155 -11.05 0.76 16.78
N CYS A 156 -10.10 1.63 17.11
CA CYS A 156 -9.18 1.44 18.23
C CYS A 156 -9.34 2.59 19.23
N ARG A 157 -9.07 2.31 20.48
CA ARG A 157 -9.04 3.34 21.51
C ARG A 157 -7.70 4.04 21.44
N LEU A 158 -7.70 5.36 21.25
CA LEU A 158 -6.51 6.19 21.35
C LEU A 158 -6.25 6.46 22.83
N THR A 159 -5.10 6.04 23.33
CA THR A 159 -4.63 6.38 24.66
C THR A 159 -3.36 7.20 24.54
N ILE A 160 -3.38 8.42 25.04
CA ILE A 160 -2.26 9.35 24.99
C ILE A 160 -1.64 9.44 26.38
N TYR A 161 -0.35 9.14 26.48
CA TYR A 161 0.42 9.28 27.70
C TYR A 161 1.23 10.57 27.65
N TYR A 162 0.92 11.50 28.53
CA TYR A 162 1.67 12.74 28.68
C TYR A 162 2.73 12.61 29.78
N LYS A 163 3.85 13.32 29.67
CA LYS A 163 4.66 13.64 30.83
C LYS A 163 3.78 14.38 31.84
N TRP A 164 3.95 14.08 33.14
CA TRP A 164 3.04 14.56 34.20
C TRP A 164 2.77 16.07 34.13
N TRP A 165 3.79 16.88 33.95
CA TRP A 165 3.67 18.34 33.85
C TRP A 165 2.90 18.79 32.60
N PHE A 166 3.11 18.13 31.45
CA PHE A 166 2.39 18.44 30.21
C PHE A 166 0.91 18.00 30.31
N GLY A 167 0.63 16.93 31.02
CA GLY A 167 -0.73 16.49 31.32
C GLY A 167 -1.53 17.53 32.13
N ILE A 168 -0.85 18.22 33.06
CA ILE A 168 -1.46 19.33 33.81
C ILE A 168 -1.78 20.50 32.88
N ALA A 169 -0.83 20.92 32.05
CA ALA A 169 -1.04 22.00 31.08
C ALA A 169 -2.20 21.70 30.13
N VAL A 170 -2.30 20.47 29.61
CA VAL A 170 -3.41 20.05 28.73
C VAL A 170 -4.75 20.13 29.48
N ARG A 171 -4.83 19.67 30.73
CA ARG A 171 -6.06 19.73 31.52
C ARG A 171 -6.52 21.17 31.85
N LEU A 172 -5.56 22.07 32.02
CA LEU A 172 -5.87 23.49 32.28
C LEU A 172 -6.34 24.22 31.03
N LEU A 173 -5.75 23.90 29.89
CA LEU A 173 -6.06 24.57 28.61
C LEU A 173 -7.30 23.96 27.91
N TYR A 174 -7.59 22.68 28.15
CA TYR A 174 -8.72 21.94 27.59
C TYR A 174 -9.47 21.21 28.70
N PRO A 175 -10.26 21.91 29.50
CA PRO A 175 -11.06 21.28 30.55
C PRO A 175 -12.27 20.57 29.92
N PHE A 176 -12.13 19.27 29.66
CA PHE A 176 -13.22 18.37 29.27
C PHE A 176 -13.42 17.29 30.30
#